data_26634e92c4926166fbd9af3921ba8835
#
_entry.id   26634e92c4926166fbd9af3921ba8835
#
_cell.length_a   1.000
_cell.length_b   1.000
_cell.length_c   1.000
_cell.angle_alpha   90.00
_cell.angle_beta   90.00
_cell.angle_gamma   90.00
#
_symmetry.space_group_name_H-M   'P 1'
#
loop_
_entity.id
_entity.type
_entity.pdbx_description
1 polymer ?
#
loop_
_entity_poly.entity_id
_entity_poly.type
_entity_poly.pdbx_seq_one_letter_code
_entity_poly.pdbx_strand_id
1 'polypeptide(L)'
;MEAIMLQRKIQDTLAAWKNEPNHKPLIIKGCRQCGKTFSVLEFARENYAHVVYLNFFQNADYAAVFNGSLEVDHLIMMMSALLGPDAVFEPGKTIIILDEIQECPEARTALKFFQTDGRFDVIGTGSLLGVRGYGKEPRSVPVGYETVIDMYPLDFEEFLWANGILVMVVQLVQN
;
A
#
# COMPACT_ATOMS: atom_id res chain seq x y z
N MET A 1 4.52 27.37 7.85
CA MET A 1 4.26 27.00 6.44
C MET A 1 3.46 25.72 6.48
N GLU A 2 2.16 25.77 6.29
CA GLU A 2 1.37 24.56 6.09
C GLU A 2 1.90 23.88 4.82
N ALA A 3 2.28 22.63 4.93
CA ALA A 3 2.65 21.83 3.77
C ALA A 3 1.41 21.78 2.86
N ILE A 4 1.53 22.30 1.63
CA ILE A 4 0.47 22.19 0.63
C ILE A 4 0.29 20.70 0.39
N MET A 5 -0.79 20.15 0.92
CA MET A 5 -1.14 18.74 0.78
C MET A 5 -1.53 18.52 -0.67
N LEU A 6 -0.77 17.68 -1.36
CA LEU A 6 -0.94 17.44 -2.79
C LEU A 6 -2.16 16.52 -2.99
N GLN A 7 -3.27 17.06 -3.40
CA GLN A 7 -4.46 16.26 -3.69
C GLN A 7 -4.18 15.29 -4.84
N ARG A 8 -4.46 14.01 -4.65
CA ARG A 8 -4.22 12.95 -5.61
C ARG A 8 -5.50 12.14 -5.83
N LYS A 9 -5.80 11.81 -7.08
CA LYS A 9 -6.96 10.96 -7.46
C LYS A 9 -6.89 9.56 -6.84
N ILE A 10 -5.70 9.08 -6.53
CA ILE A 10 -5.52 7.79 -5.86
C ILE A 10 -6.25 7.73 -4.50
N GLN A 11 -6.46 8.85 -3.82
CA GLN A 11 -7.17 8.90 -2.54
C GLN A 11 -8.62 8.43 -2.68
N ASP A 12 -9.30 8.83 -3.76
CA ASP A 12 -10.67 8.38 -4.05
C ASP A 12 -10.70 6.86 -4.31
N THR A 13 -9.68 6.35 -5.01
CA THR A 13 -9.54 4.91 -5.29
C THR A 13 -9.30 4.12 -4.00
N LEU A 14 -8.46 4.63 -3.10
CA LEU A 14 -8.20 4.00 -1.79
C LEU A 14 -9.45 4.00 -0.91
N ALA A 15 -10.19 5.11 -0.90
CA ALA A 15 -11.46 5.21 -0.17
C ALA A 15 -12.51 4.24 -0.73
N ALA A 16 -12.63 4.12 -2.04
CA ALA A 16 -13.53 3.16 -2.69
C ALA A 16 -13.15 1.72 -2.34
N TRP A 17 -11.85 1.38 -2.42
CA TRP A 17 -11.34 0.07 -2.02
C TRP A 17 -11.68 -0.28 -0.57
N LYS A 18 -11.44 0.63 0.37
CA LYS A 18 -11.75 0.39 1.80
C LYS A 18 -13.22 0.13 2.04
N ASN A 19 -14.11 0.81 1.29
CA ASN A 19 -15.56 0.71 1.45
C ASN A 19 -16.17 -0.49 0.69
N GLU A 20 -15.40 -1.19 -0.13
CA GLU A 20 -15.86 -2.37 -0.84
C GLU A 20 -16.00 -3.55 0.14
N PRO A 21 -17.19 -4.19 0.24
CA PRO A 21 -17.38 -5.34 1.11
C PRO A 21 -16.44 -6.50 0.75
N ASN A 22 -15.75 -7.04 1.74
CA ASN A 22 -14.78 -8.14 1.56
C ASN A 22 -13.66 -7.81 0.56
N HIS A 23 -13.21 -6.55 0.55
CA HIS A 23 -12.09 -6.15 -0.30
C HIS A 23 -10.82 -6.98 -0.01
N LYS A 24 -10.05 -7.17 -1.06
CA LYS A 24 -8.80 -7.94 -0.99
C LYS A 24 -7.64 -7.04 -0.59
N PRO A 25 -6.54 -7.59 -0.07
CA PRO A 25 -5.29 -6.85 0.02
C PRO A 25 -4.99 -6.11 -1.27
N LEU A 26 -4.52 -4.87 -1.15
CA LEU A 26 -4.28 -3.99 -2.28
C LEU A 26 -2.79 -3.93 -2.62
N ILE A 27 -2.46 -4.03 -3.89
CA ILE A 27 -1.13 -3.76 -4.41
C ILE A 27 -1.16 -2.51 -5.27
N ILE A 28 -0.33 -1.53 -4.92
CA ILE A 28 -0.14 -0.31 -5.70
C ILE A 28 1.19 -0.38 -6.41
N LYS A 29 1.17 -0.54 -7.71
CA LYS A 29 2.36 -0.51 -8.56
C LYS A 29 2.47 0.83 -9.29
N GLY A 30 3.69 1.21 -9.64
CA GLY A 30 3.94 2.45 -10.38
C GLY A 30 5.40 2.82 -10.38
N CYS A 31 5.79 3.81 -11.18
CA CYS A 31 7.18 4.23 -11.29
C CYS A 31 7.76 4.71 -9.94
N ARG A 32 9.07 4.75 -9.84
CA ARG A 32 9.76 5.34 -8.70
C ARG A 32 9.37 6.82 -8.58
N GLN A 33 9.25 7.31 -7.34
CA GLN A 33 9.00 8.71 -7.02
C GLN A 33 7.65 9.28 -7.52
N CYS A 34 6.67 8.45 -7.91
CA CYS A 34 5.33 8.94 -8.24
C CYS A 34 4.44 9.22 -7.01
N GLY A 35 4.97 9.05 -5.78
CA GLY A 35 4.27 9.39 -4.54
C GLY A 35 3.48 8.25 -3.89
N LYS A 36 3.69 6.97 -4.27
CA LYS A 36 2.97 5.80 -3.72
C LYS A 36 2.99 5.76 -2.19
N THR A 37 4.19 5.71 -1.62
CA THR A 37 4.39 5.61 -0.17
C THR A 37 3.71 6.77 0.57
N PHE A 38 3.88 8.00 0.07
CA PHE A 38 3.25 9.18 0.67
C PHE A 38 1.73 9.06 0.68
N SER A 39 1.11 8.78 -0.48
CA SER A 39 -0.34 8.69 -0.62
C SER A 39 -0.95 7.58 0.25
N VAL A 40 -0.27 6.43 0.35
CA VAL A 40 -0.72 5.30 1.18
C VAL A 40 -0.62 5.63 2.66
N LEU A 41 0.48 6.24 3.10
CA LEU A 41 0.66 6.62 4.51
C LEU A 41 -0.32 7.72 4.94
N GLU A 42 -0.60 8.69 4.08
CA GLU A 42 -1.60 9.73 4.30
C GLU A 42 -2.98 9.10 4.46
N PHE A 43 -3.42 8.28 3.51
CA PHE A 43 -4.68 7.55 3.58
C PHE A 43 -4.79 6.70 4.85
N ALA A 44 -3.73 5.99 5.20
CA ALA A 44 -3.70 5.12 6.36
C ALA A 44 -3.90 5.91 7.67
N ARG A 45 -3.20 7.04 7.83
CA ARG A 45 -3.31 7.90 9.03
C ARG A 45 -4.69 8.52 9.19
N GLU A 46 -5.37 8.83 8.10
CA GLU A 46 -6.72 9.42 8.13
C GLU A 46 -7.80 8.39 8.39
N ASN A 47 -7.58 7.13 8.03
CA ASN A 47 -8.62 6.12 7.98
C ASN A 47 -8.49 4.99 9.00
N TYR A 48 -7.35 4.86 9.70
CA TYR A 48 -7.10 3.79 10.65
C TYR A 48 -6.53 4.33 11.97
N ALA A 49 -6.86 3.65 13.06
CA ALA A 49 -6.33 4.03 14.38
C ALA A 49 -4.84 3.69 14.51
N HIS A 50 -4.40 2.61 13.87
CA HIS A 50 -3.03 2.12 13.94
C HIS A 50 -2.50 1.82 12.54
N VAL A 51 -1.25 2.20 12.29
CA VAL A 51 -0.55 1.98 11.02
C VAL A 51 0.73 1.22 11.31
N VAL A 52 0.84 0.00 10.80
CA VAL A 52 2.06 -0.80 10.85
C VAL A 52 2.74 -0.69 9.48
N TYR A 53 3.98 -0.18 9.47
CA TYR A 53 4.71 0.12 8.24
C TYR A 53 6.04 -0.61 8.18
N LEU A 54 6.23 -1.41 7.13
CA LEU A 54 7.48 -2.10 6.84
C LEU A 54 7.95 -1.72 5.43
N ASN A 55 9.15 -1.14 5.33
CA ASN A 55 9.81 -0.84 4.06
C ASN A 55 10.99 -1.79 3.87
N PHE A 56 10.86 -2.74 2.96
CA PHE A 56 11.85 -3.80 2.73
C PHE A 56 13.11 -3.31 2.03
N PHE A 57 13.07 -2.17 1.35
CA PHE A 57 14.24 -1.56 0.75
C PHE A 57 15.08 -0.80 1.79
N GLN A 58 14.43 -0.10 2.72
CA GLN A 58 15.11 0.65 3.78
C GLN A 58 15.68 -0.27 4.86
N ASN A 59 14.97 -1.34 5.19
CA ASN A 59 15.40 -2.30 6.21
C ASN A 59 15.11 -3.74 5.73
N ALA A 60 16.16 -4.38 5.25
CA ALA A 60 16.09 -5.77 4.76
C ALA A 60 15.76 -6.79 5.87
N ASP A 61 16.01 -6.45 7.15
CA ASP A 61 15.73 -7.33 8.28
C ASP A 61 14.21 -7.57 8.46
N TYR A 62 13.37 -6.68 7.92
CA TYR A 62 11.92 -6.90 7.91
C TYR A 62 11.48 -8.15 7.15
N ALA A 63 12.28 -8.61 6.19
CA ALA A 63 12.02 -9.87 5.49
C ALA A 63 12.04 -11.09 6.42
N ALA A 64 12.75 -11.01 7.57
CA ALA A 64 12.79 -12.09 8.56
C ALA A 64 11.40 -12.41 9.13
N VAL A 65 10.48 -11.45 9.19
CA VAL A 65 9.08 -11.65 9.61
C VAL A 65 8.39 -12.72 8.77
N PHE A 66 8.73 -12.80 7.49
CA PHE A 66 8.09 -13.67 6.50
C PHE A 66 8.87 -14.96 6.25
N ASN A 67 9.93 -15.21 7.03
CA ASN A 67 10.67 -16.48 7.01
C ASN A 67 9.98 -17.51 7.91
N GLY A 68 9.42 -18.56 7.33
CA GLY A 68 8.76 -19.63 8.07
C GLY A 68 7.26 -19.67 7.86
N SER A 69 6.47 -19.67 8.94
CA SER A 69 5.01 -19.70 8.84
C SER A 69 4.45 -18.35 8.37
N LEU A 70 3.56 -18.39 7.38
CA LEU A 70 2.84 -17.22 6.89
C LEU A 70 1.43 -17.08 7.51
N GLU A 71 1.12 -17.88 8.53
CA GLU A 71 -0.12 -17.71 9.31
C GLU A 71 -0.13 -16.34 9.99
N VAL A 72 -1.29 -15.67 9.95
CA VAL A 72 -1.40 -14.26 10.36
C VAL A 72 -1.01 -14.05 11.82
N ASP A 73 -1.37 -14.96 12.73
CA ASP A 73 -0.99 -14.84 14.14
C ASP A 73 0.53 -14.94 14.34
N HIS A 74 1.21 -15.78 13.56
CA HIS A 74 2.67 -15.84 13.57
C HIS A 74 3.30 -14.54 13.02
N LEU A 75 2.78 -14.02 11.91
CA LEU A 75 3.26 -12.76 11.33
C LEU A 75 3.09 -11.59 12.29
N ILE A 76 1.94 -11.48 12.98
CA ILE A 76 1.68 -10.45 13.99
C ILE A 76 2.69 -10.57 15.14
N MET A 77 2.92 -11.78 15.63
CA MET A 77 3.90 -12.02 16.71
C MET A 77 5.30 -11.58 16.29
N MET A 78 5.72 -11.93 15.07
CA MET A 78 7.05 -11.55 14.55
C MET A 78 7.16 -10.04 14.31
N MET A 79 6.13 -9.40 13.75
CA MET A 79 6.09 -7.94 13.58
C MET A 79 6.12 -7.22 14.92
N SER A 80 5.36 -7.69 15.91
CA SER A 80 5.35 -7.11 17.26
C SER A 80 6.72 -7.23 17.93
N ALA A 81 7.39 -8.37 17.79
CA ALA A 81 8.72 -8.58 18.34
C ALA A 81 9.77 -7.67 17.69
N LEU A 82 9.65 -7.42 16.39
CA LEU A 82 10.62 -6.63 15.62
C LEU A 82 10.40 -5.12 15.76
N LEU A 83 9.15 -4.67 15.76
CA LEU A 83 8.78 -3.25 15.77
C LEU A 83 8.59 -2.70 17.19
N GLY A 84 8.43 -3.58 18.18
CA GLY A 84 8.25 -3.19 19.58
C GLY A 84 6.83 -2.75 19.92
N PRO A 85 6.66 -2.08 21.09
CA PRO A 85 5.34 -1.79 21.66
C PRO A 85 4.51 -0.77 20.88
N ASP A 86 5.12 -0.03 19.97
CA ASP A 86 4.41 0.96 19.14
C ASP A 86 3.62 0.31 17.99
N ALA A 87 3.92 -0.96 17.67
CA ALA A 87 3.16 -1.73 16.69
C ALA A 87 1.92 -2.35 17.34
N VAL A 88 0.78 -1.70 17.18
CA VAL A 88 -0.51 -2.15 17.73
C VAL A 88 -1.31 -2.87 16.66
N PHE A 89 -1.79 -4.07 16.97
CA PHE A 89 -2.61 -4.90 16.07
C PHE A 89 -4.02 -5.07 16.64
N GLU A 90 -4.93 -4.21 16.23
CA GLU A 90 -6.35 -4.26 16.59
C GLU A 90 -7.18 -4.60 15.35
N PRO A 91 -7.95 -5.73 15.36
CA PRO A 91 -8.77 -6.13 14.22
C PRO A 91 -9.71 -5.02 13.75
N GLY A 92 -9.74 -4.77 12.44
CA GLY A 92 -10.56 -3.73 11.81
C GLY A 92 -10.11 -2.29 12.03
N LYS A 93 -9.06 -2.04 12.85
CA LYS A 93 -8.56 -0.69 13.14
C LYS A 93 -7.09 -0.49 12.78
N THR A 94 -6.37 -1.57 12.51
CA THR A 94 -4.97 -1.55 12.08
C THR A 94 -4.88 -1.84 10.58
N ILE A 95 -4.11 -1.01 9.87
CA ILE A 95 -3.66 -1.30 8.52
C ILE A 95 -2.18 -1.66 8.52
N ILE A 96 -1.81 -2.64 7.70
CA ILE A 96 -0.43 -3.07 7.50
C ILE A 96 0.03 -2.60 6.12
N ILE A 97 1.13 -1.85 6.06
CA ILE A 97 1.72 -1.34 4.81
C ILE A 97 3.05 -2.04 4.58
N LEU A 98 3.15 -2.71 3.45
CA LEU A 98 4.32 -3.46 2.98
C LEU A 98 4.93 -2.71 1.78
N ASP A 99 5.88 -1.81 2.07
CA ASP A 99 6.46 -0.92 1.06
C ASP A 99 7.68 -1.57 0.39
N GLU A 100 7.81 -1.36 -0.93
CA GLU A 100 8.77 -2.01 -1.82
C GLU A 100 8.70 -3.56 -1.72
N ILE A 101 7.49 -4.09 -1.79
CA ILE A 101 7.17 -5.51 -1.55
C ILE A 101 7.90 -6.46 -2.50
N GLN A 102 8.40 -5.98 -3.65
CA GLN A 102 9.22 -6.79 -4.57
C GLN A 102 10.55 -7.25 -3.95
N GLU A 103 11.01 -6.57 -2.90
CA GLU A 103 12.23 -6.95 -2.16
C GLU A 103 11.98 -8.16 -1.23
N CYS A 104 10.71 -8.49 -0.93
CA CYS A 104 10.32 -9.62 -0.10
C CYS A 104 9.16 -10.40 -0.75
N PRO A 105 9.44 -11.35 -1.65
CA PRO A 105 8.42 -12.15 -2.33
C PRO A 105 7.51 -12.94 -1.39
N GLU A 106 8.04 -13.35 -0.24
CA GLU A 106 7.29 -14.06 0.81
C GLU A 106 6.21 -13.18 1.42
N ALA A 107 6.47 -11.86 1.57
CA ALA A 107 5.46 -10.90 2.03
C ALA A 107 4.29 -10.79 1.04
N ARG A 108 4.56 -10.84 -0.26
CA ARG A 108 3.48 -10.90 -1.27
C ARG A 108 2.70 -12.21 -1.19
N THR A 109 3.38 -13.32 -0.96
CA THR A 109 2.72 -14.62 -0.76
C THR A 109 1.82 -14.61 0.49
N ALA A 110 2.21 -13.88 1.54
CA ALA A 110 1.45 -13.73 2.77
C ALA A 110 0.09 -13.03 2.57
N LEU A 111 -0.10 -12.24 1.51
CA LEU A 111 -1.36 -11.56 1.22
C LEU A 111 -2.55 -12.54 1.13
N LYS A 112 -2.32 -13.75 0.65
CA LYS A 112 -3.33 -14.82 0.64
C LYS A 112 -3.84 -15.15 2.05
N PHE A 113 -2.93 -15.20 3.02
CA PHE A 113 -3.27 -15.54 4.40
C PHE A 113 -4.03 -14.37 5.07
N PHE A 114 -3.62 -13.14 4.84
CA PHE A 114 -4.34 -11.95 5.29
C PHE A 114 -5.74 -11.86 4.68
N GLN A 115 -5.91 -12.16 3.39
CA GLN A 115 -7.21 -12.21 2.74
C GLN A 115 -8.14 -13.23 3.38
N THR A 116 -7.62 -14.43 3.71
CA THR A 116 -8.40 -15.51 4.32
C THR A 116 -8.76 -15.19 5.77
N ASP A 117 -7.83 -14.57 6.50
CA ASP A 117 -8.01 -14.17 7.90
C ASP A 117 -9.01 -13.02 8.06
N GLY A 118 -8.90 -11.98 7.24
CA GLY A 118 -9.85 -10.87 7.16
C GLY A 118 -9.83 -9.88 8.33
N ARG A 119 -8.95 -10.05 9.33
CA ARG A 119 -8.87 -9.14 10.49
C ARG A 119 -8.17 -7.82 10.20
N PHE A 120 -7.27 -7.80 9.22
CA PHE A 120 -6.39 -6.66 8.95
C PHE A 120 -6.41 -6.31 7.47
N ASP A 121 -6.50 -5.01 7.21
CA ASP A 121 -6.31 -4.48 5.87
C ASP A 121 -4.81 -4.40 5.55
N VAL A 122 -4.43 -4.78 4.33
CA VAL A 122 -3.04 -4.79 3.90
C VAL A 122 -2.90 -4.07 2.56
N ILE A 123 -1.96 -3.13 2.50
CA ILE A 123 -1.55 -2.48 1.24
C ILE A 123 -0.07 -2.75 1.01
N GLY A 124 0.24 -3.36 -0.14
CA GLY A 124 1.61 -3.46 -0.65
C GLY A 124 1.87 -2.37 -1.69
N THR A 125 3.06 -1.78 -1.66
CA THR A 125 3.50 -0.87 -2.72
C THR A 125 4.76 -1.42 -3.39
N GLY A 126 4.95 -1.08 -4.65
CA GLY A 126 6.18 -1.47 -5.35
C GLY A 126 6.40 -0.72 -6.65
N SER A 127 7.68 -0.51 -6.96
CA SER A 127 8.14 0.18 -8.15
C SER A 127 8.40 -0.83 -9.22
N LEU A 128 8.22 -1.43 -9.98
CA LEU A 128 8.63 -2.42 -11.01
C LEU A 128 7.97 -3.79 -10.83
N LEU A 129 6.84 -3.83 -10.11
CA LEU A 129 6.06 -5.05 -10.00
C LEU A 129 5.56 -5.52 -11.38
N GLY A 130 5.96 -6.73 -11.78
CA GLY A 130 5.59 -7.31 -13.06
C GLY A 130 6.61 -7.08 -14.20
N VAL A 131 7.73 -6.41 -13.96
CA VAL A 131 8.84 -6.35 -14.93
C VAL A 131 9.70 -7.60 -14.76
N ARG A 132 9.74 -8.47 -15.79
CA ARG A 132 10.58 -9.67 -15.80
C ARG A 132 12.06 -9.29 -15.59
N GLY A 133 12.71 -9.99 -14.63
CA GLY A 133 14.13 -9.78 -14.34
C GLY A 133 14.42 -8.64 -13.38
N TYR A 134 13.41 -8.00 -12.79
CA TYR A 134 13.56 -7.02 -11.73
C TYR A 134 13.06 -7.59 -10.40
N GLY A 135 13.96 -7.63 -9.42
CA GLY A 135 13.68 -8.21 -8.10
C GLY A 135 13.74 -9.75 -8.08
N LYS A 136 13.50 -10.32 -6.91
CA LYS A 136 13.34 -11.78 -6.77
C LYS A 136 11.94 -12.15 -7.28
N GLU A 137 11.85 -13.02 -8.29
CA GLU A 137 10.54 -13.53 -8.73
C GLU A 137 9.88 -14.30 -7.58
N PRO A 138 8.63 -14.01 -7.21
CA PRO A 138 7.92 -14.79 -6.21
C PRO A 138 7.77 -16.23 -6.72
N ARG A 139 8.00 -17.22 -5.86
CA ARG A 139 7.81 -18.63 -6.17
C ARG A 139 6.37 -18.95 -6.59
N SER A 140 5.41 -18.13 -6.15
CA SER A 140 4.03 -18.15 -6.65
C SER A 140 3.41 -16.75 -6.44
N VAL A 141 2.85 -16.14 -7.50
CA VAL A 141 2.00 -14.97 -7.33
C VAL A 141 0.61 -15.48 -6.91
N PRO A 142 0.04 -15.02 -5.79
CA PRO A 142 -1.27 -15.46 -5.36
C PRO A 142 -2.35 -14.86 -6.28
N VAL A 143 -2.67 -15.58 -7.37
CA VAL A 143 -3.69 -15.17 -8.32
C VAL A 143 -5.06 -15.15 -7.63
N GLY A 144 -5.72 -14.00 -7.66
CA GLY A 144 -7.08 -13.84 -7.13
C GLY A 144 -7.17 -13.44 -5.64
N TYR A 145 -6.05 -13.31 -4.93
CA TYR A 145 -6.03 -12.93 -3.50
C TYR A 145 -5.61 -11.47 -3.27
N GLU A 146 -5.36 -10.72 -4.30
CA GLU A 146 -4.99 -9.31 -4.24
C GLU A 146 -5.73 -8.51 -5.32
N THR A 147 -5.97 -7.23 -5.06
CA THR A 147 -6.37 -6.22 -6.04
C THR A 147 -5.12 -5.44 -6.43
N VAL A 148 -4.90 -5.24 -7.72
CA VAL A 148 -3.73 -4.50 -8.21
C VAL A 148 -4.18 -3.24 -8.92
N ILE A 149 -3.64 -2.09 -8.52
CA ILE A 149 -3.88 -0.81 -9.18
C ILE A 149 -2.57 -0.17 -9.62
N ASP A 150 -2.65 0.62 -10.67
CA ASP A 150 -1.52 1.41 -11.18
C ASP A 150 -1.60 2.85 -10.66
N MET A 151 -0.47 3.35 -10.13
CA MET A 151 -0.32 4.75 -9.78
C MET A 151 0.69 5.42 -10.72
N TYR A 152 0.26 6.50 -11.34
CA TYR A 152 1.05 7.29 -12.26
C TYR A 152 1.59 8.56 -11.60
N PRO A 153 2.59 9.24 -12.20
CA PRO A 153 2.93 10.61 -11.84
C PRO A 153 1.71 11.53 -11.91
N LEU A 154 1.82 12.75 -11.40
CA LEU A 154 0.75 13.74 -11.48
C LEU A 154 0.23 13.85 -12.92
N ASP A 155 -1.08 13.69 -13.09
CA ASP A 155 -1.72 14.05 -14.34
C ASP A 155 -1.93 15.57 -14.44
N PHE A 156 -2.44 16.05 -15.56
CA PHE A 156 -2.61 17.48 -15.79
C PHE A 156 -3.58 18.13 -14.79
N GLU A 157 -4.63 17.43 -14.42
CA GLU A 157 -5.62 17.93 -13.48
C GLU A 157 -5.04 17.99 -12.05
N GLU A 158 -4.35 16.95 -11.60
CA GLU A 158 -3.63 16.93 -10.33
C GLU A 158 -2.54 18.00 -10.26
N PHE A 159 -1.87 18.27 -11.39
CA PHE A 159 -0.90 19.35 -11.51
C PHE A 159 -1.57 20.72 -11.35
N LEU A 160 -2.75 20.93 -11.93
CA LEU A 160 -3.51 22.17 -11.75
C LEU A 160 -3.92 22.36 -10.29
N TRP A 161 -4.41 21.30 -9.62
CA TRP A 161 -4.75 21.36 -8.19
C TRP A 161 -3.54 21.72 -7.32
N ALA A 162 -2.38 21.14 -7.61
CA ALA A 162 -1.13 21.44 -6.92
C ALA A 162 -0.72 22.93 -7.03
N ASN A 163 -1.16 23.62 -8.09
CA ASN A 163 -0.90 25.04 -8.32
C ASN A 163 -2.08 25.94 -7.87
N GLY A 164 -3.07 25.40 -7.16
CA GLY A 164 -4.23 26.15 -6.66
C GLY A 164 -5.24 26.55 -7.74
N ILE A 165 -5.16 25.94 -8.92
CA ILE A 165 -6.08 26.21 -10.04
C ILE A 165 -7.26 25.25 -9.91
N LEU A 166 -8.39 25.78 -9.45
CA LEU A 166 -9.64 25.02 -9.36
C LEU A 166 -10.19 24.68 -10.76
N VAL A 167 -10.69 23.45 -10.90
CA VAL A 167 -11.06 22.74 -12.14
C VAL A 167 -12.22 23.37 -12.94
N MET A 168 -12.75 24.51 -12.57
CA MET A 168 -13.78 25.19 -13.38
C MET A 168 -13.34 25.53 -14.83
N VAL A 169 -12.04 25.41 -15.13
CA VAL A 169 -11.50 25.69 -16.47
C VAL A 169 -11.52 24.48 -17.40
N VAL A 170 -11.56 23.24 -16.86
CA VAL A 170 -11.47 22.02 -17.68
C VAL A 170 -12.77 21.72 -18.43
N GLN A 171 -13.91 22.18 -17.97
CA GLN A 171 -15.19 22.02 -18.70
C GLN A 171 -15.34 22.92 -19.94
N LEU A 172 -14.49 23.93 -20.09
CA LEU A 172 -14.54 24.84 -21.25
C LEU A 172 -13.76 24.34 -22.45
N VAL A 173 -12.96 23.30 -22.31
CA VAL A 173 -12.12 22.75 -23.43
C VAL A 173 -12.75 21.51 -24.06
N GLN A 174 -13.88 21.01 -23.55
CA GLN A 174 -14.58 19.84 -24.11
C GLN A 174 -15.83 20.20 -24.95
N ASN A 175 -16.04 21.46 -25.31
CA ASN A 175 -17.09 21.91 -26.26
C ASN A 175 -16.49 22.40 -27.56
#